data_64e26d74207158089576162ed049b31a
#
_entry.id   64e26d74207158089576162ed049b31a
#
_cell.length_a   1.000
_cell.length_b   1.000
_cell.length_c   1.000
_cell.angle_alpha   90.00
_cell.angle_beta   90.00
_cell.angle_gamma   90.00
#
_symmetry.space_group_name_H-M   'P 1'
#
loop_
_entity.id
_entity.type
_entity.pdbx_description
1 polymer ?
#
loop_
_entity_poly.entity_id
_entity_poly.type
_entity_poly.pdbx_seq_one_letter_code
_entity_poly.pdbx_strand_id
1 'polypeptide(L)'
;AEHNYVGVNCGIMDQYASMFGMKDHVLHLDCRTIKSKPYKIDFKDHQLMLINTNVKHSLSDSAYNDRRSACERVSELLGVKALRDANEADLEAITDKVTPANYQKALYVIQENNRTIKAAKAIENGDLETLGALIYQSHNGLSTQYKVSCEELDFLVEQAKKNKHVLGARMMGGGFGGCTINLIAKKEAKAFAELTSTAYEKKFNKACSVYFIELSDGTRVVN
;
A
#
# COMPACT_ATOMS: atom_id res chain seq x y z
N ALA A 1 -19.86 -9.84 -4.46
CA ALA A 1 -20.41 -8.76 -5.29
C ALA A 1 -19.37 -8.32 -6.31
N GLU A 2 -18.19 -7.85 -5.91
CA GLU A 2 -17.13 -7.29 -6.76
C GLU A 2 -16.74 -8.20 -7.94
N HIS A 3 -16.37 -9.45 -7.65
CA HIS A 3 -15.90 -10.39 -8.68
C HIS A 3 -17.02 -10.86 -9.62
N ASN A 4 -18.20 -11.18 -9.06
CA ASN A 4 -19.25 -11.85 -9.83
C ASN A 4 -20.26 -10.88 -10.46
N TYR A 5 -20.36 -9.64 -9.93
CA TYR A 5 -21.33 -8.66 -10.41
C TYR A 5 -20.68 -7.51 -11.18
N VAL A 6 -19.61 -6.94 -10.59
CA VAL A 6 -18.86 -5.83 -11.22
C VAL A 6 -17.79 -6.35 -12.20
N GLY A 7 -17.33 -7.60 -12.00
CA GLY A 7 -16.32 -8.24 -12.87
C GLY A 7 -14.88 -7.80 -12.59
N VAL A 8 -14.63 -7.09 -11.46
CA VAL A 8 -13.30 -6.64 -11.07
C VAL A 8 -12.65 -7.67 -10.14
N ASN A 9 -11.49 -8.18 -10.52
CA ASN A 9 -10.72 -9.14 -9.71
C ASN A 9 -9.93 -8.44 -8.58
N CYS A 10 -10.58 -7.53 -7.84
CA CYS A 10 -9.95 -6.81 -6.74
C CYS A 10 -9.60 -7.71 -5.55
N GLY A 11 -8.72 -7.22 -4.67
CA GLY A 11 -8.47 -7.81 -3.36
C GLY A 11 -9.64 -7.60 -2.38
N ILE A 12 -9.51 -8.15 -1.18
CA ILE A 12 -10.54 -8.09 -0.13
C ILE A 12 -10.21 -7.09 1.00
N MET A 13 -9.19 -6.24 0.80
CA MET A 13 -8.68 -5.36 1.85
C MET A 13 -9.76 -4.46 2.44
N ASP A 14 -10.49 -3.75 1.59
CA ASP A 14 -11.47 -2.76 2.03
C ASP A 14 -12.67 -3.40 2.71
N GLN A 15 -13.20 -4.47 2.12
CA GLN A 15 -14.31 -5.25 2.68
C GLN A 15 -13.92 -5.88 4.01
N TYR A 16 -12.68 -6.44 4.09
CA TYR A 16 -12.19 -7.06 5.31
C TYR A 16 -11.97 -6.04 6.43
N ALA A 17 -11.33 -4.91 6.11
CA ALA A 17 -11.12 -3.84 7.07
C ALA A 17 -12.44 -3.23 7.58
N SER A 18 -13.42 -3.04 6.69
CA SER A 18 -14.75 -2.54 7.05
C SER A 18 -15.50 -3.48 8.00
N MET A 19 -15.33 -4.80 7.87
CA MET A 19 -16.04 -5.78 8.70
C MET A 19 -15.29 -6.11 9.99
N PHE A 20 -13.97 -6.21 9.95
CA PHE A 20 -13.15 -6.76 11.03
C PHE A 20 -12.17 -5.75 11.64
N GLY A 21 -12.26 -4.49 11.26
CA GLY A 21 -11.46 -3.42 11.86
C GLY A 21 -11.60 -3.41 13.39
N MET A 22 -10.53 -3.07 14.07
CA MET A 22 -10.49 -2.93 15.53
C MET A 22 -9.84 -1.60 15.87
N LYS A 23 -10.44 -0.87 16.81
CA LYS A 23 -9.88 0.39 17.29
C LYS A 23 -8.45 0.18 17.81
N ASP A 24 -7.56 1.10 17.44
CA ASP A 24 -6.13 1.08 17.80
C ASP A 24 -5.36 -0.16 17.34
N HIS A 25 -5.86 -0.88 16.32
CA HIS A 25 -5.19 -2.05 15.76
C HIS A 25 -5.03 -1.96 14.25
N VAL A 26 -3.98 -2.61 13.75
CA VAL A 26 -3.83 -2.96 12.34
C VAL A 26 -4.01 -4.48 12.18
N LEU A 27 -4.59 -4.89 11.07
CA LEU A 27 -4.85 -6.30 10.80
C LEU A 27 -3.80 -6.85 9.83
N HIS A 28 -3.04 -7.87 10.23
CA HIS A 28 -2.20 -8.64 9.32
C HIS A 28 -3.03 -9.79 8.76
N LEU A 29 -3.54 -9.62 7.54
CA LEU A 29 -4.42 -10.56 6.88
C LEU A 29 -3.63 -11.57 6.03
N ASP A 30 -3.81 -12.84 6.28
CA ASP A 30 -3.43 -13.91 5.36
C ASP A 30 -4.53 -14.13 4.32
N CYS A 31 -4.31 -13.63 3.10
CA CYS A 31 -5.28 -13.73 2.00
C CYS A 31 -5.51 -15.16 1.49
N ARG A 32 -4.67 -16.15 1.84
CA ARG A 32 -4.88 -17.56 1.49
C ARG A 32 -5.88 -18.24 2.40
N THR A 33 -5.75 -18.00 3.71
CA THR A 33 -6.60 -18.63 4.73
C THR A 33 -7.75 -17.75 5.17
N ILE A 34 -7.77 -16.50 4.75
CA ILE A 34 -8.72 -15.45 5.17
C ILE A 34 -8.73 -15.30 6.70
N LYS A 35 -7.57 -15.44 7.31
CA LYS A 35 -7.39 -15.24 8.76
C LYS A 35 -6.51 -14.02 9.00
N SER A 36 -6.87 -13.22 9.99
CA SER A 36 -6.05 -12.07 10.40
C SER A 36 -5.56 -12.20 11.83
N LYS A 37 -4.40 -11.61 12.08
CA LYS A 37 -3.89 -11.34 13.42
C LYS A 37 -3.94 -9.82 13.65
N PRO A 38 -4.67 -9.35 14.68
CA PRO A 38 -4.63 -7.95 15.07
C PRO A 38 -3.33 -7.64 15.81
N TYR A 39 -2.73 -6.49 15.49
CA TYR A 39 -1.58 -5.92 16.18
C TYR A 39 -2.00 -4.57 16.74
N LYS A 40 -1.91 -4.42 18.06
CA LYS A 40 -2.13 -3.11 18.69
C LYS A 40 -1.04 -2.16 18.26
N ILE A 41 -1.42 -0.96 17.84
CA ILE A 41 -0.48 0.08 17.46
C ILE A 41 -0.67 1.32 18.33
N ASP A 42 0.43 1.79 18.91
CA ASP A 42 0.50 3.08 19.56
C ASP A 42 1.35 4.01 18.71
N PHE A 43 0.71 4.98 18.11
CA PHE A 43 1.39 5.98 17.27
C PHE A 43 2.18 7.02 18.09
N LYS A 44 2.08 7.01 19.42
CA LYS A 44 2.75 8.00 20.30
C LYS A 44 2.45 9.45 19.84
N ASP A 45 3.48 10.17 19.47
CA ASP A 45 3.38 11.55 18.95
C ASP A 45 3.09 11.64 17.45
N HIS A 46 2.80 10.51 16.80
CA HIS A 46 2.51 10.43 15.37
C HIS A 46 1.04 10.11 15.11
N GLN A 47 0.63 10.28 13.87
CA GLN A 47 -0.70 9.92 13.39
C GLN A 47 -0.64 9.51 11.92
N LEU A 48 -1.72 8.91 11.45
CA LEU A 48 -1.92 8.65 10.04
C LEU A 48 -2.68 9.81 9.39
N MET A 49 -2.27 10.15 8.17
CA MET A 49 -2.91 11.16 7.35
C MET A 49 -2.99 10.68 5.92
N LEU A 50 -4.15 10.84 5.28
CA LEU A 50 -4.32 10.56 3.86
C LEU A 50 -4.29 11.87 3.07
N ILE A 51 -3.64 11.82 1.90
CA ILE A 51 -3.73 12.89 0.89
C ILE A 51 -4.21 12.26 -0.40
N ASN A 52 -5.41 12.65 -0.83
CA ASN A 52 -6.04 12.19 -2.06
C ASN A 52 -5.63 13.09 -3.23
N THR A 53 -5.06 12.50 -4.26
CA THR A 53 -4.69 13.18 -5.49
C THR A 53 -5.87 13.74 -6.27
N ASN A 54 -7.10 13.28 -5.98
CA ASN A 54 -8.30 13.57 -6.76
C ASN A 54 -8.18 13.21 -8.25
N VAL A 55 -7.24 12.32 -8.60
CA VAL A 55 -7.14 11.71 -9.94
C VAL A 55 -8.21 10.65 -10.09
N LYS A 56 -9.01 10.72 -11.16
CA LYS A 56 -10.01 9.70 -11.49
C LYS A 56 -9.32 8.49 -12.10
N HIS A 57 -9.63 7.31 -11.57
CA HIS A 57 -9.10 6.03 -12.07
C HIS A 57 -9.79 5.64 -13.38
N SER A 58 -9.21 5.94 -14.52
CA SER A 58 -9.78 5.55 -15.83
C SER A 58 -9.18 4.26 -16.41
N LEU A 59 -8.09 3.73 -15.84
CA LEU A 59 -7.35 2.57 -16.36
C LEU A 59 -7.12 1.45 -15.32
N SER A 60 -7.74 1.53 -14.13
CA SER A 60 -7.43 0.64 -13.02
C SER A 60 -7.72 -0.84 -13.28
N ASP A 61 -8.84 -1.15 -13.91
CA ASP A 61 -9.34 -2.52 -14.00
C ASP A 61 -8.48 -3.41 -14.93
N SER A 62 -8.15 -2.92 -16.14
CA SER A 62 -7.31 -3.65 -17.09
C SER A 62 -5.87 -3.78 -16.60
N ALA A 63 -5.32 -2.70 -16.00
CA ALA A 63 -3.98 -2.70 -15.47
C ALA A 63 -3.83 -3.59 -14.24
N TYR A 64 -4.84 -3.65 -13.35
CA TYR A 64 -4.85 -4.55 -12.20
C TYR A 64 -4.85 -6.01 -12.65
N ASN A 65 -5.71 -6.37 -13.60
CA ASN A 65 -5.76 -7.73 -14.16
C ASN A 65 -4.43 -8.12 -14.82
N ASP A 66 -3.74 -7.21 -15.51
CA ASP A 66 -2.40 -7.47 -16.07
C ASP A 66 -1.36 -7.80 -14.98
N ARG A 67 -1.38 -7.10 -13.84
CA ARG A 67 -0.46 -7.41 -12.72
C ARG A 67 -0.71 -8.78 -12.16
N ARG A 68 -1.98 -9.14 -11.96
CA ARG A 68 -2.38 -10.46 -11.47
C ARG A 68 -1.96 -11.56 -12.44
N SER A 69 -2.29 -11.44 -13.71
CA SER A 69 -1.91 -12.41 -14.75
C SER A 69 -0.38 -12.57 -14.89
N ALA A 70 0.38 -11.47 -14.73
CA ALA A 70 1.83 -11.53 -14.71
C ALA A 70 2.37 -12.37 -13.55
N CYS A 71 1.82 -12.18 -12.35
CA CYS A 71 2.21 -12.94 -11.16
C CYS A 71 1.81 -14.42 -11.26
N GLU A 72 0.63 -14.71 -11.79
CA GLU A 72 0.14 -16.08 -12.03
C GLU A 72 1.07 -16.83 -13.00
N ARG A 73 1.42 -16.23 -14.14
CA ARG A 73 2.38 -16.82 -15.10
C ARG A 73 3.74 -17.11 -14.48
N VAL A 74 4.27 -16.21 -13.65
CA VAL A 74 5.55 -16.44 -12.97
C VAL A 74 5.43 -17.55 -11.94
N SER A 75 4.31 -17.62 -11.19
CA SER A 75 4.06 -18.74 -10.25
C SER A 75 4.01 -20.08 -10.96
N GLU A 76 3.39 -20.17 -12.14
CA GLU A 76 3.35 -21.38 -12.98
C GLU A 76 4.76 -21.80 -13.41
N LEU A 77 5.59 -20.86 -13.88
CA LEU A 77 6.98 -21.14 -14.26
C LEU A 77 7.84 -21.63 -13.09
N LEU A 78 7.56 -21.14 -11.89
CA LEU A 78 8.22 -21.58 -10.65
C LEU A 78 7.66 -22.90 -10.10
N GLY A 79 6.53 -23.39 -10.61
CA GLY A 79 5.85 -24.57 -10.08
C GLY A 79 5.25 -24.38 -8.69
N VAL A 80 4.94 -23.15 -8.30
CA VAL A 80 4.35 -22.82 -6.99
C VAL A 80 2.89 -22.38 -7.14
N LYS A 81 2.10 -22.54 -6.06
CA LYS A 81 0.69 -22.12 -6.06
C LYS A 81 0.52 -20.60 -6.06
N ALA A 82 1.46 -19.87 -5.48
CA ALA A 82 1.48 -18.42 -5.43
C ALA A 82 2.88 -17.91 -5.12
N LEU A 83 3.23 -16.68 -5.50
CA LEU A 83 4.55 -16.08 -5.28
C LEU A 83 4.96 -15.98 -3.81
N ARG A 84 4.03 -16.08 -2.86
CA ARG A 84 4.36 -16.18 -1.43
C ARG A 84 5.08 -17.49 -1.05
N ASP A 85 5.05 -18.49 -1.92
CA ASP A 85 5.71 -19.79 -1.74
C ASP A 85 7.09 -19.83 -2.40
N ALA A 86 7.51 -18.73 -3.02
CA ALA A 86 8.81 -18.57 -3.67
C ALA A 86 9.65 -17.49 -2.95
N ASN A 87 10.95 -17.52 -3.18
CA ASN A 87 11.89 -16.50 -2.74
C ASN A 87 12.62 -15.84 -3.93
N GLU A 88 13.48 -14.86 -3.66
CA GLU A 88 14.20 -14.13 -4.70
C GLU A 88 15.17 -15.03 -5.49
N ALA A 89 15.80 -16.01 -4.85
CA ALA A 89 16.71 -16.93 -5.53
C ALA A 89 15.96 -17.88 -6.49
N ASP A 90 14.76 -18.34 -6.11
CA ASP A 90 13.90 -19.11 -7.01
C ASP A 90 13.53 -18.33 -8.26
N LEU A 91 13.20 -17.03 -8.08
CA LEU A 91 12.88 -16.15 -9.21
C LEU A 91 14.09 -15.87 -10.10
N GLU A 92 15.28 -15.70 -9.51
CA GLU A 92 16.52 -15.49 -10.24
C GLU A 92 16.88 -16.70 -11.11
N ALA A 93 16.63 -17.91 -10.64
CA ALA A 93 16.90 -19.16 -11.36
C ALA A 93 16.08 -19.32 -12.67
N ILE A 94 15.02 -18.52 -12.86
CA ILE A 94 14.20 -18.56 -14.08
C ILE A 94 14.24 -17.23 -14.88
N THR A 95 15.24 -16.39 -14.64
CA THR A 95 15.34 -15.06 -15.27
C THR A 95 15.31 -15.12 -16.80
N ASP A 96 15.88 -16.17 -17.40
CA ASP A 96 15.87 -16.44 -18.83
C ASP A 96 14.49 -16.81 -19.40
N LYS A 97 13.55 -17.23 -18.55
CA LYS A 97 12.17 -17.67 -18.92
C LYS A 97 11.12 -16.61 -18.69
N VAL A 98 11.49 -15.49 -18.09
CA VAL A 98 10.57 -14.43 -17.68
C VAL A 98 10.95 -13.11 -18.35
N THR A 99 9.97 -12.37 -18.86
CA THR A 99 10.26 -11.03 -19.37
C THR A 99 10.73 -10.10 -18.24
N PRO A 100 11.62 -9.13 -18.50
CA PRO A 100 12.09 -8.19 -17.45
C PRO A 100 10.95 -7.50 -16.70
N ALA A 101 9.86 -7.16 -17.39
CA ALA A 101 8.69 -6.53 -16.79
C ALA A 101 7.95 -7.46 -15.80
N ASN A 102 7.76 -8.73 -16.16
CA ASN A 102 7.11 -9.72 -15.29
C ASN A 102 8.01 -10.13 -14.13
N TYR A 103 9.33 -10.20 -14.37
CA TYR A 103 10.33 -10.41 -13.33
C TYR A 103 10.22 -9.34 -12.24
N GLN A 104 10.20 -8.06 -12.62
CA GLN A 104 10.10 -6.95 -11.66
C GLN A 104 8.78 -6.98 -10.88
N LYS A 105 7.66 -7.31 -11.53
CA LYS A 105 6.37 -7.44 -10.86
C LYS A 105 6.38 -8.58 -9.82
N ALA A 106 6.92 -9.75 -10.19
CA ALA A 106 7.02 -10.89 -9.29
C ALA A 106 7.99 -10.63 -8.13
N LEU A 107 9.14 -10.03 -8.41
CA LEU A 107 10.11 -9.62 -7.42
C LEU A 107 9.49 -8.69 -6.37
N TYR A 108 8.73 -7.68 -6.84
CA TYR A 108 8.02 -6.80 -5.92
C TYR A 108 7.10 -7.58 -4.98
N VAL A 109 6.30 -8.51 -5.49
CA VAL A 109 5.34 -9.28 -4.66
C VAL A 109 6.06 -10.14 -3.62
N ILE A 110 7.17 -10.81 -4.02
CA ILE A 110 7.99 -11.61 -3.09
C ILE A 110 8.57 -10.72 -1.98
N GLN A 111 9.12 -9.56 -2.36
CA GLN A 111 9.69 -8.60 -1.42
C GLN A 111 8.62 -7.96 -0.53
N GLU A 112 7.43 -7.66 -1.07
CA GLU A 112 6.34 -7.05 -0.31
C GLU A 112 5.76 -8.00 0.73
N ASN A 113 5.66 -9.30 0.44
CA ASN A 113 5.29 -10.31 1.43
C ASN A 113 6.25 -10.30 2.63
N ASN A 114 7.56 -10.28 2.37
CA ASN A 114 8.56 -10.20 3.42
C ASN A 114 8.52 -8.86 4.18
N ARG A 115 8.25 -7.76 3.47
CA ARG A 115 8.14 -6.42 4.04
C ARG A 115 6.93 -6.31 4.96
N THR A 116 5.80 -6.92 4.59
CA THR A 116 4.59 -6.95 5.43
C THR A 116 4.83 -7.68 6.75
N ILE A 117 5.56 -8.81 6.73
CA ILE A 117 5.93 -9.53 7.96
C ILE A 117 6.84 -8.68 8.85
N LYS A 118 7.83 -8.00 8.27
CA LYS A 118 8.72 -7.08 8.99
C LYS A 118 7.96 -5.90 9.58
N ALA A 119 6.99 -5.35 8.85
CA ALA A 119 6.14 -4.26 9.33
C ALA A 119 5.28 -4.69 10.53
N ALA A 120 4.68 -5.88 10.48
CA ALA A 120 3.93 -6.43 11.62
C ALA A 120 4.82 -6.56 12.87
N LYS A 121 6.08 -7.01 12.70
CA LYS A 121 7.05 -7.10 13.81
C LYS A 121 7.48 -5.72 14.32
N ALA A 122 7.67 -4.74 13.45
CA ALA A 122 7.99 -3.37 13.84
C ALA A 122 6.84 -2.76 14.69
N ILE A 123 5.58 -2.99 14.31
CA ILE A 123 4.41 -2.58 15.08
C ILE A 123 4.38 -3.26 16.45
N GLU A 124 4.60 -4.57 16.51
CA GLU A 124 4.64 -5.35 17.76
C GLU A 124 5.71 -4.82 18.74
N ASN A 125 6.83 -4.33 18.21
CA ASN A 125 7.91 -3.72 18.98
C ASN A 125 7.73 -2.21 19.27
N GLY A 126 6.68 -1.57 18.76
CA GLY A 126 6.48 -0.12 18.87
C GLY A 126 7.52 0.72 18.11
N ASP A 127 8.16 0.14 17.08
CA ASP A 127 9.21 0.74 16.25
C ASP A 127 8.60 1.44 15.02
N LEU A 128 8.17 2.69 15.21
CA LEU A 128 7.56 3.50 14.16
C LEU A 128 8.57 3.95 13.09
N GLU A 129 9.85 4.07 13.43
CA GLU A 129 10.90 4.45 12.47
C GLU A 129 11.10 3.33 11.44
N THR A 130 11.27 2.09 11.92
CA THR A 130 11.36 0.93 11.01
C THR A 130 10.08 0.77 10.20
N LEU A 131 8.89 0.94 10.80
CA LEU A 131 7.62 0.92 10.08
C LEU A 131 7.59 1.96 8.96
N GLY A 132 7.99 3.20 9.25
CA GLY A 132 8.06 4.29 8.29
C GLY A 132 8.99 3.98 7.12
N ALA A 133 10.19 3.48 7.41
CA ALA A 133 11.15 3.07 6.37
C ALA A 133 10.58 1.96 5.46
N LEU A 134 9.89 0.96 6.03
CA LEU A 134 9.24 -0.11 5.27
C LEU A 134 8.09 0.43 4.39
N ILE A 135 7.34 1.42 4.87
CA ILE A 135 6.29 2.11 4.09
C ILE A 135 6.89 2.81 2.87
N TYR A 136 8.01 3.53 3.00
CA TYR A 136 8.71 4.13 1.86
C TYR A 136 9.26 3.09 0.87
N GLN A 137 9.83 1.99 1.37
CA GLN A 137 10.30 0.89 0.50
C GLN A 137 9.15 0.26 -0.30
N SER A 138 7.98 0.08 0.33
CA SER A 138 6.78 -0.40 -0.33
C SER A 138 6.37 0.52 -1.48
N HIS A 139 6.31 1.84 -1.24
CA HIS A 139 5.98 2.79 -2.30
C HIS A 139 6.99 2.75 -3.45
N ASN A 140 8.27 2.70 -3.15
CA ASN A 140 9.30 2.61 -4.18
C ASN A 140 9.07 1.40 -5.09
N GLY A 141 8.78 0.23 -4.51
CA GLY A 141 8.47 -0.98 -5.28
C GLY A 141 7.18 -0.86 -6.09
N LEU A 142 6.13 -0.25 -5.52
CA LEU A 142 4.87 0.02 -6.23
C LEU A 142 5.06 0.94 -7.44
N SER A 143 5.90 1.97 -7.31
CA SER A 143 6.18 2.93 -8.37
C SER A 143 7.14 2.36 -9.43
N THR A 144 8.25 1.74 -9.02
CA THR A 144 9.35 1.38 -9.94
C THR A 144 9.27 -0.04 -10.50
N GLN A 145 8.82 -1.02 -9.71
CA GLN A 145 8.77 -2.44 -10.08
C GLN A 145 7.36 -2.88 -10.51
N TYR A 146 6.35 -2.65 -9.67
CA TYR A 146 4.98 -3.08 -9.91
C TYR A 146 4.22 -2.15 -10.86
N LYS A 147 4.67 -0.90 -10.99
CA LYS A 147 4.16 0.10 -11.94
C LYS A 147 2.65 0.40 -11.77
N VAL A 148 2.24 0.64 -10.53
CA VAL A 148 0.85 1.00 -10.20
C VAL A 148 0.73 2.41 -9.61
N SER A 149 1.83 3.15 -9.44
CA SER A 149 1.79 4.55 -9.05
C SER A 149 1.50 5.47 -10.24
N CYS A 150 1.31 6.74 -9.97
CA CYS A 150 1.22 7.81 -10.97
C CYS A 150 2.04 9.02 -10.50
N GLU A 151 2.23 9.99 -11.41
CA GLU A 151 3.08 11.15 -11.14
C GLU A 151 2.62 11.94 -9.91
N GLU A 152 1.31 12.06 -9.70
CA GLU A 152 0.72 12.76 -8.57
C GLU A 152 0.98 12.04 -7.24
N LEU A 153 0.87 10.71 -7.20
CA LEU A 153 1.17 9.90 -6.00
C LEU A 153 2.67 9.95 -5.68
N ASP A 154 3.52 9.79 -6.69
CA ASP A 154 4.98 9.86 -6.53
C ASP A 154 5.40 11.24 -6.03
N PHE A 155 4.79 12.31 -6.55
CA PHE A 155 5.03 13.67 -6.09
C PHE A 155 4.69 13.84 -4.59
N LEU A 156 3.52 13.37 -4.15
CA LEU A 156 3.11 13.46 -2.75
C LEU A 156 4.09 12.72 -1.82
N VAL A 157 4.56 11.54 -2.24
CA VAL A 157 5.55 10.79 -1.44
C VAL A 157 6.92 11.48 -1.44
N GLU A 158 7.32 12.11 -2.55
CA GLU A 158 8.55 12.90 -2.58
C GLU A 158 8.48 14.16 -1.70
N GLN A 159 7.30 14.80 -1.56
CA GLN A 159 7.11 15.87 -0.57
C GLN A 159 7.23 15.32 0.86
N ALA A 160 6.67 14.14 1.12
CA ALA A 160 6.78 13.46 2.42
C ALA A 160 8.24 13.15 2.78
N LYS A 161 9.04 12.61 1.86
CA LYS A 161 10.48 12.32 2.07
C LYS A 161 11.32 13.54 2.40
N LYS A 162 10.96 14.72 1.88
CA LYS A 162 11.65 16.00 2.16
C LYS A 162 11.34 16.54 3.55
N ASN A 163 10.30 16.05 4.21
CA ASN A 163 9.87 16.51 5.52
C ASN A 163 10.34 15.54 6.62
N LYS A 164 11.26 16.00 7.47
CA LYS A 164 11.84 15.19 8.57
C LYS A 164 10.84 14.69 9.62
N HIS A 165 9.61 15.21 9.62
CA HIS A 165 8.56 14.84 10.55
C HIS A 165 7.61 13.77 9.97
N VAL A 166 7.84 13.31 8.73
CA VAL A 166 7.13 12.20 8.12
C VAL A 166 8.04 10.97 8.13
N LEU A 167 7.69 9.97 8.93
CA LEU A 167 8.46 8.74 9.05
C LEU A 167 8.31 7.83 7.83
N GLY A 168 7.14 7.86 7.18
CA GLY A 168 6.86 7.03 6.02
C GLY A 168 5.64 7.50 5.24
N ALA A 169 5.67 7.29 3.93
CA ALA A 169 4.54 7.54 3.05
C ALA A 169 4.52 6.55 1.88
N ARG A 170 3.32 6.15 1.47
CA ARG A 170 3.10 5.31 0.28
C ARG A 170 1.73 5.56 -0.32
N MET A 171 1.57 5.22 -1.58
CA MET A 171 0.24 5.09 -2.16
C MET A 171 -0.57 3.99 -1.46
N MET A 172 -1.88 4.10 -1.46
CA MET A 172 -2.82 3.15 -0.88
C MET A 172 -3.84 2.69 -1.93
N GLY A 173 -4.30 1.43 -1.81
CA GLY A 173 -5.26 0.84 -2.75
C GLY A 173 -4.64 0.33 -4.04
N GLY A 174 -5.43 0.32 -5.11
CA GLY A 174 -5.05 -0.23 -6.42
C GLY A 174 -4.06 0.60 -7.22
N GLY A 175 -3.87 1.85 -6.87
CA GLY A 175 -2.97 2.78 -7.58
C GLY A 175 -3.63 3.55 -8.71
N PHE A 176 -2.81 4.10 -9.61
CA PHE A 176 -3.19 4.94 -10.74
C PHE A 176 -3.93 6.24 -10.33
N GLY A 177 -3.84 6.64 -9.08
CA GLY A 177 -4.51 7.75 -8.42
C GLY A 177 -4.92 7.37 -6.99
N GLY A 178 -5.91 8.08 -6.43
CA GLY A 178 -6.34 7.88 -5.05
C GLY A 178 -5.41 8.51 -4.03
N CYS A 179 -5.22 7.85 -2.89
CA CYS A 179 -4.56 8.45 -1.73
C CYS A 179 -3.12 7.98 -1.52
N THR A 180 -2.31 8.84 -0.91
CA THR A 180 -1.17 8.42 -0.11
C THR A 180 -1.57 8.30 1.35
N ILE A 181 -1.01 7.31 2.07
CA ILE A 181 -1.04 7.23 3.53
C ILE A 181 0.31 7.70 4.06
N ASN A 182 0.30 8.58 5.06
CA ASN A 182 1.47 9.22 5.63
C ASN A 182 1.49 8.98 7.14
N LEU A 183 2.61 8.51 7.67
CA LEU A 183 2.89 8.43 9.10
C LEU A 183 3.68 9.67 9.53
N ILE A 184 3.04 10.59 10.22
CA ILE A 184 3.57 11.94 10.49
C ILE A 184 3.42 12.34 11.95
N ALA A 185 4.34 13.17 12.45
CA ALA A 185 4.23 13.76 13.78
C ALA A 185 2.97 14.64 13.90
N LYS A 186 2.13 14.39 14.92
CA LYS A 186 0.82 15.06 15.11
C LYS A 186 0.90 16.58 15.05
N LYS A 187 1.90 17.16 15.72
CA LYS A 187 2.08 18.62 15.79
C LYS A 187 2.45 19.27 14.46
N GLU A 188 3.00 18.51 13.51
CA GLU A 188 3.46 19.01 12.22
C GLU A 188 2.47 18.70 11.07
N ALA A 189 1.47 17.87 11.34
CA ALA A 189 0.59 17.33 10.30
C ALA A 189 -0.20 18.42 9.54
N LYS A 190 -0.69 19.45 10.25
CA LYS A 190 -1.43 20.55 9.60
C LYS A 190 -0.52 21.38 8.71
N ALA A 191 0.65 21.78 9.20
CA ALA A 191 1.62 22.57 8.42
C ALA A 191 2.10 21.80 7.19
N PHE A 192 2.38 20.49 7.33
CA PHE A 192 2.73 19.64 6.19
C PHE A 192 1.59 19.52 5.18
N ALA A 193 0.35 19.36 5.62
CA ALA A 193 -0.82 19.31 4.75
C ALA A 193 -0.96 20.58 3.91
N GLU A 194 -0.85 21.77 4.52
CA GLU A 194 -0.94 23.06 3.85
C GLU A 194 0.18 23.26 2.80
N LEU A 195 1.43 23.01 3.22
CA LEU A 195 2.59 23.11 2.32
C LEU A 195 2.49 22.17 1.13
N THR A 196 2.12 20.90 1.39
CA THR A 196 2.02 19.89 0.36
C THR A 196 0.85 20.16 -0.59
N SER A 197 -0.31 20.59 -0.08
CA SER A 197 -1.46 20.95 -0.90
C SER A 197 -1.15 22.12 -1.82
N THR A 198 -0.50 23.16 -1.31
CA THR A 198 -0.07 24.33 -2.12
C THR A 198 0.93 23.91 -3.20
N ALA A 199 1.92 23.07 -2.85
CA ALA A 199 2.90 22.57 -3.82
C ALA A 199 2.26 21.68 -4.89
N TYR A 200 1.30 20.85 -4.48
CA TYR A 200 0.54 19.97 -5.37
C TYR A 200 -0.30 20.79 -6.37
N GLU A 201 -1.08 21.74 -5.88
CA GLU A 201 -1.90 22.63 -6.73
C GLU A 201 -1.06 23.41 -7.71
N LYS A 202 0.08 23.95 -7.27
CA LYS A 202 1.02 24.66 -8.15
C LYS A 202 1.58 23.77 -9.26
N LYS A 203 1.85 22.48 -8.97
CA LYS A 203 2.43 21.56 -9.95
C LYS A 203 1.40 21.03 -10.93
N PHE A 204 0.22 20.63 -10.44
CA PHE A 204 -0.77 19.89 -11.22
C PHE A 204 -1.97 20.72 -11.64
N ASN A 205 -2.03 22.00 -11.24
CA ASN A 205 -3.18 22.89 -11.47
C ASN A 205 -4.51 22.25 -10.98
N LYS A 206 -4.44 21.53 -9.86
CA LYS A 206 -5.51 20.73 -9.28
C LYS A 206 -5.34 20.63 -7.78
N ALA A 207 -6.40 20.81 -7.01
CA ALA A 207 -6.37 20.63 -5.57
C ALA A 207 -6.33 19.14 -5.19
N CYS A 208 -5.57 18.79 -4.14
CA CYS A 208 -5.68 17.53 -3.44
C CYS A 208 -6.59 17.67 -2.20
N SER A 209 -7.04 16.56 -1.65
CA SER A 209 -7.85 16.54 -0.41
C SER A 209 -7.06 15.86 0.72
N VAL A 210 -7.13 16.41 1.92
CA VAL A 210 -6.40 15.88 3.10
C VAL A 210 -7.39 15.35 4.12
N TYR A 211 -7.10 14.18 4.70
CA TYR A 211 -7.90 13.54 5.73
C TYR A 211 -7.00 13.13 6.90
N PHE A 212 -7.30 13.60 8.10
CA PHE A 212 -6.74 13.08 9.33
C PHE A 212 -7.59 11.89 9.77
N ILE A 213 -6.96 10.74 9.99
CA ILE A 213 -7.67 9.49 10.23
C ILE A 213 -7.34 8.91 11.59
N GLU A 214 -8.32 8.21 12.15
CA GLU A 214 -8.18 7.41 13.36
C GLU A 214 -8.57 5.97 13.05
N LEU A 215 -7.91 5.02 13.70
CA LEU A 215 -8.28 3.61 13.60
C LEU A 215 -9.53 3.36 14.43
N SER A 216 -10.57 2.83 13.80
CA SER A 216 -11.86 2.58 14.42
C SER A 216 -12.26 1.10 14.35
N ASP A 217 -13.28 0.73 15.11
CA ASP A 217 -13.90 -0.58 14.97
C ASP A 217 -14.62 -0.72 13.61
N GLY A 218 -14.68 -1.94 13.13
CA GLY A 218 -15.42 -2.30 11.93
C GLY A 218 -16.93 -2.23 12.14
N THR A 219 -17.65 -2.62 11.10
CA THR A 219 -19.14 -2.64 11.10
C THR A 219 -19.69 -3.52 12.21
N ARG A 220 -20.66 -3.01 12.96
CA ARG A 220 -21.33 -3.71 14.05
C ARG A 220 -22.80 -3.36 14.12
N VAL A 221 -23.57 -4.27 14.71
CA VAL A 221 -24.99 -3.97 15.05
C VAL A 221 -24.99 -2.93 16.17
N VAL A 222 -25.77 -1.88 16.00
CA VAL A 222 -26.02 -0.86 17.04
C VAL A 222 -27.32 -1.25 17.74
N ASN A 223 -27.22 -1.60 19.02
CA ASN A 223 -28.39 -1.89 19.89
C ASN A 223 -28.93 -0.61 20.50
#